data_f97a43db268451b9feefba601b952735
#
_entry.id   f97a43db268451b9feefba601b952735
#
_cell.length_a   1.000
_cell.length_b   1.000
_cell.length_c   1.000
_cell.angle_alpha   90.00
_cell.angle_beta   90.00
_cell.angle_gamma   90.00
#
_symmetry.space_group_name_H-M   'P 1'
#
loop_
_entity.id
_entity.type
_entity.pdbx_description
1 polymer ?
#
loop_
_entity_poly.entity_id
_entity_poly.type
_entity_poly.pdbx_seq_one_letter_code
_entity_poly.pdbx_strand_id
1 'polypeptide(L)'
;MPHNLFLHSEVIQSRQWNLEDDKVIRRQLRYEFWDTFLSMMIGWAINSAMILLAAATFFKSGSTVNELQDASALLQPLLGNNAAVIFAVALLFAGIASTITSGMAAGSIFAGIYREPYDIKDSHSRWGV
;
A
#
# COMPACT_ATOMS: atom_id res chain seq x y z
N MET A 1 1.60 0.16 9.22
CA MET A 1 0.57 1.10 9.70
C MET A 1 -0.65 0.29 10.11
N PRO A 2 -1.08 0.30 11.40
CA PRO A 2 -2.15 -0.60 11.87
C PRO A 2 -3.54 -0.30 11.26
N HIS A 3 -3.81 0.92 10.83
CA HIS A 3 -5.06 1.30 10.18
C HIS A 3 -5.30 0.60 8.82
N ASN A 4 -4.27 0.14 8.15
CA ASN A 4 -4.42 -0.62 6.90
C ASN A 4 -5.08 -1.99 7.11
N LEU A 5 -5.03 -2.54 8.33
CA LEU A 5 -5.75 -3.78 8.66
C LEU A 5 -7.27 -3.58 8.61
N PHE A 6 -7.75 -2.43 9.08
CA PHE A 6 -9.18 -2.08 9.00
C PHE A 6 -9.63 -1.91 7.56
N LEU A 7 -8.85 -1.18 6.75
CA LEU A 7 -9.13 -1.02 5.33
C LEU A 7 -9.14 -2.37 4.58
N HIS A 8 -8.18 -3.24 4.87
CA HIS A 8 -8.11 -4.57 4.25
C HIS A 8 -9.34 -5.42 4.60
N SER A 9 -9.77 -5.40 5.87
CA SER A 9 -10.99 -6.09 6.30
C SER A 9 -12.22 -5.56 5.59
N GLU A 10 -12.36 -4.25 5.43
CA GLU A 10 -13.47 -3.60 4.76
C GLU A 10 -13.53 -3.96 3.28
N VAL A 11 -12.40 -3.92 2.59
CA VAL A 11 -12.29 -4.30 1.18
C VAL A 11 -12.65 -5.78 0.97
N ILE A 12 -12.27 -6.67 1.87
CA ILE A 12 -12.66 -8.07 1.80
C ILE A 12 -14.16 -8.23 2.01
N GLN A 13 -14.74 -7.54 2.99
CA GLN A 13 -16.17 -7.61 3.29
C GLN A 13 -17.03 -7.01 2.17
N SER A 14 -16.55 -5.98 1.47
CA SER A 14 -17.26 -5.37 0.33
C SER A 14 -17.36 -6.29 -0.90
N ARG A 15 -16.51 -7.32 -1.00
CA ARG A 15 -16.66 -8.37 -2.00
C ARG A 15 -17.88 -9.20 -1.65
N GLN A 16 -18.90 -9.22 -2.51
CA GLN A 16 -20.13 -9.98 -2.31
C GLN A 16 -19.81 -11.49 -2.29
N TRP A 17 -19.63 -12.01 -1.08
CA TRP A 17 -19.36 -13.42 -0.86
C TRP A 17 -20.69 -14.20 -0.90
N ASN A 18 -20.76 -15.25 -1.71
CA ASN A 18 -21.84 -16.21 -1.61
C ASN A 18 -21.59 -17.11 -0.39
N LEU A 19 -22.29 -16.83 0.70
CA LEU A 19 -22.14 -17.50 2.00
C LEU A 19 -23.00 -18.75 2.13
N GLU A 20 -23.77 -19.12 1.08
CA GLU A 20 -24.71 -20.24 1.12
C GLU A 20 -24.05 -21.61 0.89
N ASP A 21 -22.85 -21.66 0.28
CA ASP A 21 -22.17 -22.91 -0.07
C ASP A 21 -20.74 -22.96 0.50
N ASP A 22 -20.50 -23.85 1.44
CA ASP A 22 -19.18 -24.08 2.08
C ASP A 22 -18.05 -24.37 1.07
N LYS A 23 -18.35 -25.00 -0.04
CA LYS A 23 -17.35 -25.29 -1.07
C LYS A 23 -16.93 -24.02 -1.81
N VAL A 24 -17.88 -23.11 -2.03
CA VAL A 24 -17.60 -21.80 -2.65
C VAL A 24 -16.77 -20.94 -1.71
N ILE A 25 -17.13 -20.89 -0.43
CA ILE A 25 -16.37 -20.15 0.60
C ILE A 25 -14.92 -20.62 0.67
N ARG A 26 -14.68 -21.94 0.76
CA ARG A 26 -13.32 -22.49 0.83
C ARG A 26 -12.49 -22.18 -0.42
N ARG A 27 -13.12 -22.17 -1.59
CA ARG A 27 -12.47 -21.82 -2.84
C ARG A 27 -12.12 -20.31 -2.89
N GLN A 28 -13.05 -19.46 -2.47
CA GLN A 28 -12.84 -18.01 -2.40
C GLN A 28 -11.72 -17.66 -1.40
N LEU A 29 -11.72 -18.25 -0.21
CA LEU A 29 -10.65 -18.08 0.78
C LEU A 29 -9.29 -18.50 0.23
N ARG A 30 -9.21 -19.55 -0.57
CA ARG A 30 -7.96 -19.98 -1.22
C ARG A 30 -7.47 -18.96 -2.24
N TYR A 31 -8.37 -18.38 -3.04
CA TYR A 31 -8.00 -17.33 -3.99
C TYR A 31 -7.55 -16.06 -3.27
N GLU A 32 -8.26 -15.66 -2.21
CA GLU A 32 -7.89 -14.51 -1.39
C GLU A 32 -6.52 -14.69 -0.71
N PHE A 33 -6.26 -15.90 -0.21
CA PHE A 33 -4.95 -16.23 0.36
C PHE A 33 -3.84 -16.09 -0.67
N TRP A 34 -4.01 -16.64 -1.87
CA TRP A 34 -2.99 -16.54 -2.92
C TRP A 34 -2.80 -15.13 -3.44
N ASP A 35 -3.88 -14.37 -3.59
CA ASP A 35 -3.83 -12.97 -4.00
C ASP A 35 -3.05 -12.13 -2.99
N THR A 36 -3.39 -12.25 -1.71
CA THR A 36 -2.69 -11.55 -0.62
C THR A 36 -1.24 -12.00 -0.50
N PHE A 37 -0.98 -13.31 -0.59
CA PHE A 37 0.37 -13.87 -0.49
C PHE A 37 1.27 -13.34 -1.62
N LEU A 38 0.81 -13.39 -2.87
CA LEU A 38 1.57 -12.90 -4.00
C LEU A 38 1.83 -11.38 -3.92
N SER A 39 0.82 -10.61 -3.55
CA SER A 39 0.95 -9.17 -3.38
C SER A 39 1.96 -8.81 -2.29
N MET A 40 1.89 -9.50 -1.15
CA MET A 40 2.84 -9.31 -0.05
C MET A 40 4.26 -9.75 -0.41
N MET A 41 4.42 -10.85 -1.15
CA MET A 41 5.73 -11.32 -1.63
C MET A 41 6.39 -10.30 -2.57
N ILE A 42 5.61 -9.73 -3.49
CA ILE A 42 6.11 -8.69 -4.41
C ILE A 42 6.53 -7.45 -3.61
N GLY A 43 5.68 -6.98 -2.69
CA GLY A 43 6.00 -5.84 -1.83
C GLY A 43 7.25 -6.08 -0.97
N TRP A 44 7.37 -7.28 -0.39
CA TRP A 44 8.56 -7.66 0.36
C TRP A 44 9.82 -7.68 -0.50
N ALA A 45 9.74 -8.25 -1.70
CA ALA A 45 10.88 -8.32 -2.62
C ALA A 45 11.36 -6.92 -3.04
N ILE A 46 10.43 -6.02 -3.37
CA ILE A 46 10.74 -4.63 -3.73
C ILE A 46 11.40 -3.90 -2.56
N ASN A 47 10.84 -3.98 -1.35
CA ASN A 47 11.41 -3.34 -0.17
C ASN A 47 12.80 -3.89 0.16
N SER A 48 12.99 -5.21 0.08
CA SER A 48 14.29 -5.83 0.31
C SER A 48 15.33 -5.39 -0.73
N ALA A 49 14.92 -5.32 -2.00
CA ALA A 49 15.80 -4.84 -3.07
C ALA A 49 16.21 -3.37 -2.85
N MET A 50 15.30 -2.52 -2.40
CA MET A 50 15.62 -1.12 -2.08
C MET A 50 16.61 -1.00 -0.91
N ILE A 51 16.43 -1.79 0.15
CA ILE A 51 17.34 -1.80 1.30
C ILE A 51 18.74 -2.27 0.88
N LEU A 52 18.82 -3.35 0.09
CA LEU A 52 20.08 -3.87 -0.41
C LEU A 52 20.79 -2.88 -1.33
N LEU A 53 20.03 -2.20 -2.21
CA LEU A 53 20.58 -1.17 -3.09
C LEU A 53 21.10 0.03 -2.30
N ALA A 54 20.35 0.48 -1.29
CA ALA A 54 20.77 1.54 -0.38
C ALA A 54 22.07 1.15 0.35
N ALA A 55 22.11 -0.04 0.94
CA ALA A 55 23.28 -0.55 1.63
C ALA A 55 24.51 -0.62 0.70
N ALA A 56 24.36 -1.16 -0.50
CA ALA A 56 25.44 -1.29 -1.47
C ALA A 56 26.01 0.08 -1.93
N THR A 57 25.14 1.07 -2.11
CA THR A 57 25.53 2.38 -2.62
C THR A 57 26.13 3.26 -1.54
N PHE A 58 25.45 3.40 -0.39
CA PHE A 58 25.86 4.32 0.66
C PHE A 58 26.97 3.76 1.56
N PHE A 59 26.99 2.46 1.80
CA PHE A 59 28.09 1.85 2.55
C PHE A 59 29.43 1.99 1.85
N LYS A 60 29.43 1.88 0.51
CA LYS A 60 30.64 2.07 -0.30
C LYS A 60 31.12 3.53 -0.37
N SER A 61 30.21 4.48 -0.39
CA SER A 61 30.53 5.92 -0.48
C SER A 61 30.78 6.58 0.86
N GLY A 62 30.49 5.90 1.99
CA GLY A 62 30.63 6.46 3.33
C GLY A 62 29.72 7.67 3.61
N SER A 63 28.74 7.91 2.74
CA SER A 63 27.79 9.01 2.84
C SER A 63 26.52 8.57 3.57
N THR A 64 25.97 9.44 4.41
CA THR A 64 24.67 9.24 5.06
C THR A 64 23.58 9.92 4.25
N VAL A 65 22.47 9.21 4.03
CA VAL A 65 21.29 9.77 3.35
C VAL A 65 20.46 10.51 4.39
N ASN A 66 20.41 11.80 4.28
CA ASN A 66 19.62 12.65 5.18
C ASN A 66 18.35 13.20 4.51
N GLU A 67 18.31 13.21 3.19
CA GLU A 67 17.22 13.82 2.43
C GLU A 67 16.65 12.87 1.36
N LEU A 68 15.39 13.09 1.00
CA LEU A 68 14.69 12.28 0.00
C LEU A 68 15.33 12.44 -1.41
N GLN A 69 15.95 13.61 -1.68
CA GLN A 69 16.68 13.87 -2.92
C GLN A 69 17.88 12.93 -3.08
N ASP A 70 18.56 12.60 -1.97
CA ASP A 70 19.69 11.67 -1.99
C ASP A 70 19.27 10.27 -2.41
N ALA A 71 17.99 9.89 -2.13
CA ALA A 71 17.45 8.61 -2.55
C ALA A 71 17.35 8.47 -4.08
N SER A 72 17.20 9.57 -4.82
CA SER A 72 17.20 9.54 -6.29
C SER A 72 18.56 9.13 -6.86
N ALA A 73 19.66 9.45 -6.16
CA ALA A 73 21.00 9.08 -6.56
C ALA A 73 21.24 7.56 -6.53
N LEU A 74 20.46 6.81 -5.70
CA LEU A 74 20.52 5.35 -5.65
C LEU A 74 20.08 4.70 -6.97
N LEU A 75 19.20 5.35 -7.70
CA LEU A 75 18.65 4.84 -8.94
C LEU A 75 19.47 5.24 -10.16
N GLN A 76 20.40 6.19 -10.00
CA GLN A 76 21.23 6.69 -11.10
C GLN A 76 22.05 5.59 -11.81
N PRO A 77 22.64 4.61 -11.10
CA PRO A 77 23.34 3.50 -11.75
C PRO A 77 22.46 2.61 -12.62
N LEU A 78 21.15 2.55 -12.32
CA LEU A 78 20.17 1.70 -13.01
C LEU A 78 19.43 2.46 -14.14
N LEU A 79 19.11 3.73 -13.91
CA LEU A 79 18.22 4.53 -14.76
C LEU A 79 18.96 5.68 -15.48
N GLY A 80 20.25 5.88 -15.20
CA GLY A 80 21.06 6.93 -15.82
C GLY A 80 20.58 8.35 -15.45
N ASN A 81 20.76 9.30 -16.36
CA ASN A 81 20.43 10.73 -16.15
C ASN A 81 18.92 10.99 -15.88
N ASN A 82 18.04 10.05 -16.20
CA ASN A 82 16.60 10.19 -16.00
C ASN A 82 16.13 9.70 -14.63
N ALA A 83 17.03 9.19 -13.78
CA ALA A 83 16.72 8.63 -12.47
C ALA A 83 15.91 9.58 -11.59
N ALA A 84 16.28 10.85 -11.54
CA ALA A 84 15.58 11.86 -10.73
C ALA A 84 14.13 12.10 -11.19
N VAL A 85 13.91 12.17 -12.51
CA VAL A 85 12.56 12.38 -13.07
C VAL A 85 11.69 11.16 -12.84
N ILE A 86 12.19 9.97 -13.11
CA ILE A 86 11.47 8.72 -12.90
C ILE A 86 11.12 8.55 -11.42
N PHE A 87 12.06 8.83 -10.54
CA PHE A 87 11.85 8.79 -9.10
C PHE A 87 10.79 9.79 -8.64
N ALA A 88 10.83 11.04 -9.12
CA ALA A 88 9.86 12.08 -8.77
C ALA A 88 8.44 11.70 -9.23
N VAL A 89 8.29 11.17 -10.44
CA VAL A 89 7.00 10.70 -10.95
C VAL A 89 6.48 9.50 -10.15
N ALA A 90 7.33 8.53 -9.86
CA ALA A 90 6.97 7.39 -9.02
C ALA A 90 6.54 7.81 -7.61
N LEU A 91 7.26 8.77 -7.01
CA LEU A 91 6.93 9.32 -5.69
C LEU A 91 5.60 10.07 -5.70
N LEU A 92 5.30 10.81 -6.77
CA LEU A 92 4.02 11.48 -6.95
C LEU A 92 2.85 10.47 -6.98
N PHE A 93 2.96 9.41 -7.78
CA PHE A 93 1.94 8.37 -7.83
C PHE A 93 1.80 7.62 -6.51
N ALA A 94 2.91 7.32 -5.83
CA ALA A 94 2.90 6.70 -4.51
C ALA A 94 2.21 7.60 -3.48
N GLY A 95 2.45 8.92 -3.53
CA GLY A 95 1.80 9.90 -2.67
C GLY A 95 0.29 9.96 -2.89
N ILE A 96 -0.16 10.01 -4.13
CA ILE A 96 -1.59 9.99 -4.48
C ILE A 96 -2.26 8.69 -4.00
N ALA A 97 -1.66 7.53 -4.29
CA ALA A 97 -2.19 6.24 -3.85
C ALA A 97 -2.27 6.15 -2.32
N SER A 98 -1.22 6.61 -1.62
CA SER A 98 -1.19 6.62 -0.15
C SER A 98 -2.26 7.54 0.45
N THR A 99 -2.51 8.70 -0.16
CA THR A 99 -3.55 9.64 0.29
C THR A 99 -4.94 9.03 0.15
N ILE A 100 -5.24 8.39 -0.98
CA ILE A 100 -6.52 7.73 -1.21
C ILE A 100 -6.75 6.60 -0.21
N THR A 101 -5.77 5.72 -0.02
CA THR A 101 -5.88 4.59 0.93
C THR A 101 -5.99 5.06 2.37
N SER A 102 -5.30 6.13 2.74
CA SER A 102 -5.41 6.74 4.08
C SER A 102 -6.79 7.34 4.32
N GLY A 103 -7.36 8.04 3.35
CA GLY A 103 -8.72 8.57 3.41
C GLY A 103 -9.77 7.47 3.56
N MET A 104 -9.69 6.43 2.74
CA MET A 104 -10.60 5.27 2.85
C MET A 104 -10.50 4.58 4.22
N ALA A 105 -9.29 4.41 4.75
CA ALA A 105 -9.09 3.83 6.08
C ALA A 105 -9.68 4.71 7.18
N ALA A 106 -9.52 6.02 7.10
CA ALA A 106 -10.12 6.95 8.03
C ALA A 106 -11.66 6.90 7.96
N GLY A 107 -12.24 6.92 6.77
CA GLY A 107 -13.69 6.79 6.58
C GLY A 107 -14.26 5.50 7.15
N SER A 108 -13.59 4.37 6.94
CA SER A 108 -13.97 3.07 7.52
C SER A 108 -13.93 3.08 9.05
N ILE A 109 -12.90 3.70 9.65
CA ILE A 109 -12.79 3.83 11.11
C ILE A 109 -13.92 4.71 11.66
N PHE A 110 -14.22 5.83 11.00
CA PHE A 110 -15.33 6.70 11.41
C PHE A 110 -16.67 5.99 11.35
N ALA A 111 -16.97 5.30 10.24
CA ALA A 111 -18.18 4.50 10.11
C ALA A 111 -18.29 3.44 11.23
N GLY A 112 -17.19 2.77 11.56
CA GLY A 112 -17.12 1.81 12.65
C GLY A 112 -17.41 2.43 14.04
N ILE A 113 -16.98 3.67 14.29
CA ILE A 113 -17.28 4.40 15.55
C ILE A 113 -18.79 4.65 15.67
N TYR A 114 -19.45 5.01 14.57
CA TYR A 114 -20.90 5.25 14.54
C TYR A 114 -21.72 3.97 14.37
N ARG A 115 -21.06 2.81 14.23
CA ARG A 115 -21.68 1.49 14.00
C ARG A 115 -22.53 1.44 12.73
N GLU A 116 -22.12 2.16 11.72
CA GLU A 116 -22.75 2.22 10.41
C GLU A 116 -21.87 1.53 9.37
N PRO A 117 -22.44 0.92 8.31
CA PRO A 117 -21.65 0.40 7.22
C PRO A 117 -20.95 1.55 6.48
N TYR A 118 -19.70 1.32 6.06
CA TYR A 118 -18.96 2.33 5.29
C TYR A 118 -19.65 2.57 3.94
N ASP A 119 -20.19 3.78 3.76
CA ASP A 119 -20.73 4.25 2.48
C ASP A 119 -20.27 5.68 2.21
N ILE A 120 -19.63 5.89 1.06
CA ILE A 120 -19.15 7.22 0.60
C ILE A 120 -20.30 8.23 0.47
N LYS A 121 -21.54 7.77 0.30
CA LYS A 121 -22.73 8.64 0.20
C LYS A 121 -23.20 9.14 1.55
N ASP A 122 -22.85 8.45 2.63
CA ASP A 122 -23.23 8.83 3.98
C ASP A 122 -22.39 9.98 4.51
N SER A 123 -23.03 10.88 5.29
CA SER A 123 -22.37 12.09 5.81
C SER A 123 -21.24 11.75 6.78
N HIS A 124 -21.43 10.74 7.65
CA HIS A 124 -20.43 10.37 8.65
C HIS A 124 -19.19 9.73 8.00
N SER A 125 -19.37 8.89 7.00
CA SER A 125 -18.25 8.31 6.25
C SER A 125 -17.46 9.39 5.47
N ARG A 126 -18.15 10.42 4.96
CA ARG A 126 -17.51 11.54 4.24
C ARG A 126 -16.68 12.47 5.14
N TRP A 127 -17.04 12.60 6.42
CA TRP A 127 -16.26 13.40 7.37
C TRP A 127 -14.92 12.75 7.74
N GLY A 128 -14.78 11.45 7.54
CA GLY A 128 -13.56 10.70 7.80
C GLY A 128 -12.57 10.68 6.63
N VAL A 129 -12.99 11.09 5.45
CA VAL A 129 -12.16 11.14 4.23
C VAL A 129 -11.63 12.53 4.01
#